data_0a26ff9d62ed9ef576536ea3217c0a5e
#
_entry.id   0a26ff9d62ed9ef576536ea3217c0a5e
#
_cell.length_a   1.000
_cell.length_b   1.000
_cell.length_c   1.000
_cell.angle_alpha   90.00
_cell.angle_beta   90.00
_cell.angle_gamma   90.00
#
_symmetry.space_group_name_H-M   'P 1'
#
loop_
_entity.id
_entity.type
_entity.pdbx_description
1 polymer ?
#
loop_
_entity_poly.entity_id
_entity_poly.type
_entity_poly.pdbx_seq_one_letter_code
_entity_poly.pdbx_strand_id
1 'polypeptide(L)'
;DLVARKMMDGGEAAYRLIDEVEAAAEAARSSQPALATAVWNASEALREATEALVGQDLNDRFAGSVAYLRAFARVLGAHYHLQAGLADPARLPLAAFYITRLLPEYAPLLAQTREGAAGLYALTPEALLA
;
A
#
# COMPACT_ATOMS: atom_id res chain seq x y z
N ASP A 1 6.84 -11.38 13.30
CA ASP A 1 6.02 -10.58 12.43
C ASP A 1 6.80 -10.09 11.21
N LEU A 2 6.23 -10.31 10.04
CA LEU A 2 6.88 -9.95 8.78
C LEU A 2 7.13 -8.45 8.67
N VAL A 3 6.18 -7.62 9.07
CA VAL A 3 6.33 -6.15 9.00
C VAL A 3 7.42 -5.69 9.96
N ALA A 4 7.42 -6.16 11.19
CA ALA A 4 8.45 -5.79 12.16
C ALA A 4 9.84 -6.19 11.67
N ARG A 5 9.96 -7.40 11.11
CA ARG A 5 11.24 -7.89 10.57
C ARG A 5 11.71 -7.03 9.39
N LYS A 6 10.81 -6.69 8.47
CA LYS A 6 11.14 -5.84 7.32
C LYS A 6 11.53 -4.43 7.74
N MET A 7 10.87 -3.89 8.76
CA MET A 7 11.18 -2.55 9.26
C MET A 7 12.51 -2.48 10.01
N MET A 8 13.06 -3.62 10.48
CA MET A 8 14.36 -3.65 11.12
C MET A 8 15.51 -3.28 10.18
N ASP A 9 15.33 -3.46 8.88
CA ASP A 9 16.32 -3.07 7.86
C ASP A 9 16.05 -1.67 7.28
N GLY A 10 15.23 -0.86 7.96
CA GLY A 10 14.86 0.48 7.51
C GLY A 10 13.85 0.46 6.37
N GLY A 11 13.19 -0.68 6.13
CA GLY A 11 12.21 -0.81 5.07
C GLY A 11 12.80 -1.02 3.68
N GLU A 12 14.09 -1.32 3.55
CA GLU A 12 14.76 -1.43 2.25
C GLU A 12 14.07 -2.38 1.28
N ALA A 13 13.63 -3.55 1.77
CA ALA A 13 12.96 -4.52 0.90
C ALA A 13 11.63 -3.96 0.37
N ALA A 14 10.88 -3.25 1.22
CA ALA A 14 9.64 -2.59 0.81
C ALA A 14 9.91 -1.51 -0.24
N TYR A 15 10.92 -0.67 -0.02
CA TYR A 15 11.28 0.38 -0.96
C TYR A 15 11.71 -0.18 -2.32
N ARG A 16 12.43 -1.28 -2.33
CA ARG A 16 12.82 -1.93 -3.60
C ARG A 16 11.61 -2.40 -4.38
N LEU A 17 10.62 -3.00 -3.71
CA LEU A 17 9.38 -3.42 -4.38
C LEU A 17 8.60 -2.22 -4.91
N ILE A 18 8.50 -1.15 -4.12
CA ILE A 18 7.83 0.07 -4.53
C ILE A 18 8.54 0.67 -5.74
N ASP A 19 9.86 0.70 -5.75
CA ASP A 19 10.65 1.19 -6.89
C ASP A 19 10.36 0.39 -8.16
N GLU A 20 10.27 -0.94 -8.05
CA GLU A 20 9.91 -1.81 -9.18
C GLU A 20 8.52 -1.50 -9.72
N VAL A 21 7.55 -1.33 -8.82
CA VAL A 21 6.17 -0.99 -9.20
C VAL A 21 6.13 0.36 -9.92
N GLU A 22 6.84 1.35 -9.40
CA GLU A 22 6.87 2.68 -10.00
C GLU A 22 7.57 2.69 -11.36
N ALA A 23 8.68 1.98 -11.49
CA ALA A 23 9.37 1.87 -12.77
C ALA A 23 8.47 1.22 -13.84
N ALA A 24 7.72 0.18 -13.47
CA ALA A 24 6.79 -0.47 -14.36
C ALA A 24 5.61 0.43 -14.72
N ALA A 25 5.09 1.19 -13.77
CA ALA A 25 4.01 2.15 -14.01
C ALA A 25 4.48 3.24 -14.98
N GLU A 26 5.70 3.75 -14.79
CA GLU A 26 6.27 4.75 -15.69
C GLU A 26 6.38 4.21 -17.11
N ALA A 27 6.85 2.96 -17.27
CA ALA A 27 6.95 2.32 -18.59
C ALA A 27 5.58 2.13 -19.23
N ALA A 28 4.52 1.96 -18.46
CA ALA A 28 3.16 1.75 -18.95
C ALA A 28 2.45 3.05 -19.36
N ARG A 29 2.98 4.22 -19.02
CA ARG A 29 2.30 5.51 -19.27
C ARG A 29 1.97 5.75 -20.73
N SER A 30 2.83 5.32 -21.63
CA SER A 30 2.63 5.57 -23.06
C SER A 30 1.41 4.82 -23.61
N SER A 31 1.16 3.60 -23.13
CA SER A 31 0.08 2.75 -23.63
C SER A 31 -1.17 2.77 -22.76
N GLN A 32 -1.02 2.96 -21.45
CA GLN A 32 -2.12 2.91 -20.48
C GLN A 32 -1.98 4.05 -19.44
N PRO A 33 -2.10 5.33 -19.88
CA PRO A 33 -1.78 6.46 -19.01
C PRO A 33 -2.65 6.54 -17.76
N ALA A 34 -3.95 6.28 -17.84
CA ALA A 34 -4.85 6.37 -16.68
C ALA A 34 -4.53 5.28 -15.64
N LEU A 35 -4.34 4.05 -16.09
CA LEU A 35 -4.02 2.94 -15.20
C LEU A 35 -2.63 3.12 -14.59
N ALA A 36 -1.66 3.55 -15.39
CA ALA A 36 -0.30 3.81 -14.93
C ALA A 36 -0.27 4.90 -13.85
N THR A 37 -1.01 5.99 -14.05
CA THR A 37 -1.09 7.07 -13.08
C THR A 37 -1.71 6.59 -11.76
N ALA A 38 -2.76 5.79 -11.83
CA ALA A 38 -3.41 5.26 -10.62
C ALA A 38 -2.44 4.38 -9.82
N VAL A 39 -1.70 3.50 -10.48
CA VAL A 39 -0.70 2.65 -9.82
C VAL A 39 0.43 3.48 -9.25
N TRP A 40 0.93 4.45 -9.98
CA TRP A 40 1.98 5.36 -9.50
C TRP A 40 1.55 6.09 -8.23
N ASN A 41 0.37 6.70 -8.25
CA ASN A 41 -0.13 7.46 -7.11
C ASN A 41 -0.31 6.57 -5.87
N ALA A 42 -0.83 5.37 -6.04
CA ALA A 42 -0.96 4.41 -4.94
C ALA A 42 0.41 4.00 -4.39
N SER A 43 1.39 3.81 -5.27
CA SER A 43 2.76 3.45 -4.88
C SER A 43 3.43 4.56 -4.08
N GLU A 44 3.22 5.83 -4.47
CA GLU A 44 3.76 6.97 -3.73
C GLU A 44 3.13 7.11 -2.36
N ALA A 45 1.82 6.88 -2.24
CA ALA A 45 1.15 6.87 -0.95
C ALA A 45 1.68 5.74 -0.06
N LEU A 46 1.94 4.57 -0.65
CA LEU A 46 2.53 3.45 0.06
C LEU A 46 3.96 3.76 0.53
N ARG A 47 4.74 4.46 -0.29
CA ARG A 47 6.09 4.91 0.08
C ARG A 47 6.06 5.82 1.30
N GLU A 48 5.17 6.80 1.31
CA GLU A 48 5.01 7.71 2.45
C GLU A 48 4.62 6.94 3.72
N ALA A 49 3.71 5.98 3.60
CA ALA A 49 3.31 5.15 4.73
C ALA A 49 4.46 4.28 5.24
N THR A 50 5.31 3.78 4.33
CA THR A 50 6.50 3.01 4.71
C THR A 50 7.48 3.88 5.49
N GLU A 51 7.72 5.10 5.04
CA GLU A 51 8.56 6.06 5.77
C GLU A 51 8.02 6.34 7.17
N ALA A 52 6.70 6.54 7.28
CA ALA A 52 6.06 6.77 8.57
C ALA A 52 6.21 5.57 9.51
N LEU A 53 6.03 4.34 8.99
CA LEU A 53 6.19 3.13 9.79
C LEU A 53 7.63 2.94 10.29
N VAL A 54 8.60 3.20 9.44
CA VAL A 54 10.01 3.11 9.82
C VAL A 54 10.33 4.06 10.97
N GLY A 55 9.70 5.25 10.98
CA GLY A 55 9.89 6.25 12.02
C GLY A 55 9.08 6.03 13.29
N GLN A 56 8.10 5.11 13.28
CA GLN A 56 7.24 4.85 14.45
C GLN A 56 7.92 3.92 15.45
N ASP A 57 7.45 3.97 16.71
CA ASP A 57 7.86 2.98 17.71
C ASP A 57 7.23 1.60 17.40
N LEU A 58 7.70 0.59 18.12
CA LEU A 58 7.30 -0.80 17.86
C LEU A 58 5.79 -1.04 18.02
N ASN A 59 5.18 -0.45 19.06
CA ASN A 59 3.75 -0.62 19.30
C ASN A 59 2.91 -0.02 18.19
N ASP A 60 3.28 1.17 17.72
CA ASP A 60 2.58 1.82 16.61
C ASP A 60 2.74 1.03 15.30
N ARG A 61 3.92 0.47 15.05
CA ARG A 61 4.13 -0.39 13.89
C ARG A 61 3.22 -1.60 13.92
N PHE A 62 3.14 -2.28 15.05
CA PHE A 62 2.27 -3.46 15.16
C PHE A 62 0.80 -3.09 14.99
N ALA A 63 0.36 -1.99 15.58
CA ALA A 63 -1.03 -1.56 15.46
C ALA A 63 -1.42 -1.28 14.00
N GLY A 64 -0.49 -0.74 13.20
CA GLY A 64 -0.75 -0.41 11.81
C GLY A 64 -0.40 -1.50 10.81
N SER A 65 0.23 -2.61 11.26
CA SER A 65 0.84 -3.57 10.33
C SER A 65 -0.16 -4.31 9.44
N VAL A 66 -1.35 -4.66 9.96
CA VAL A 66 -2.35 -5.38 9.17
C VAL A 66 -2.88 -4.49 8.04
N ALA A 67 -3.24 -3.26 8.35
CA ALA A 67 -3.72 -2.31 7.36
C ALA A 67 -2.65 -2.03 6.30
N TYR A 68 -1.40 -1.85 6.73
CA TYR A 68 -0.28 -1.62 5.83
C TYR A 68 -0.09 -2.81 4.86
N LEU A 69 -0.08 -4.04 5.38
CA LEU A 69 0.09 -5.23 4.54
C LEU A 69 -1.05 -5.37 3.52
N ARG A 70 -2.28 -5.04 3.91
CA ARG A 70 -3.42 -5.06 2.99
C ARG A 70 -3.28 -4.01 1.90
N ALA A 71 -2.84 -2.80 2.26
CA ALA A 71 -2.58 -1.74 1.27
C ALA A 71 -1.45 -2.16 0.31
N PHE A 72 -0.38 -2.73 0.84
CA PHE A 72 0.73 -3.24 0.03
C PHE A 72 0.24 -4.30 -0.96
N ALA A 73 -0.61 -5.22 -0.49
CA ALA A 73 -1.18 -6.25 -1.36
C ALA A 73 -2.03 -5.66 -2.48
N ARG A 74 -2.80 -4.60 -2.21
CA ARG A 74 -3.57 -3.90 -3.25
C ARG A 74 -2.66 -3.29 -4.32
N VAL A 75 -1.57 -2.67 -3.90
CA VAL A 75 -0.62 -2.05 -4.83
C VAL A 75 0.08 -3.12 -5.68
N LEU A 76 0.56 -4.20 -5.05
CA LEU A 76 1.17 -5.31 -5.79
C LEU A 76 0.18 -5.98 -6.73
N GLY A 77 -1.07 -6.18 -6.29
CA GLY A 77 -2.11 -6.73 -7.15
C GLY A 77 -2.36 -5.87 -8.38
N ALA A 78 -2.43 -4.55 -8.20
CA ALA A 78 -2.59 -3.61 -9.31
C ALA A 78 -1.41 -3.68 -10.26
N HIS A 79 -0.19 -3.74 -9.74
CA HIS A 79 1.03 -3.88 -10.53
C HIS A 79 0.99 -5.14 -11.39
N TYR A 80 0.71 -6.30 -10.79
CA TYR A 80 0.71 -7.56 -11.51
C TYR A 80 -0.42 -7.64 -12.54
N HIS A 81 -1.61 -7.12 -12.22
CA HIS A 81 -2.69 -7.06 -13.20
C HIS A 81 -2.35 -6.18 -14.38
N LEU A 82 -1.72 -5.03 -14.14
CA LEU A 82 -1.30 -4.15 -15.23
C LEU A 82 -0.25 -4.83 -16.11
N GLN A 83 0.76 -5.48 -15.50
CA GLN A 83 1.77 -6.20 -16.25
C GLN A 83 1.16 -7.34 -17.08
N ALA A 84 0.23 -8.09 -16.52
CA ALA A 84 -0.47 -9.14 -17.25
C ALA A 84 -1.27 -8.57 -18.43
N GLY A 85 -1.92 -7.43 -18.25
CA GLY A 85 -2.69 -6.76 -19.30
C GLY A 85 -1.80 -6.22 -20.43
N LEU A 86 -0.60 -5.73 -20.07
CA LEU A 86 0.36 -5.27 -21.09
C LEU A 86 0.92 -6.43 -21.90
N ALA A 87 1.13 -7.59 -21.26
CA ALA A 87 1.62 -8.79 -21.92
C ALA A 87 0.54 -9.46 -22.78
N ASP A 88 -0.72 -9.39 -22.33
CA ASP A 88 -1.86 -9.97 -23.02
C ASP A 88 -3.03 -8.98 -22.96
N PRO A 89 -3.28 -8.22 -24.06
CA PRO A 89 -4.33 -7.20 -24.06
C PRO A 89 -5.73 -7.72 -23.69
N ALA A 90 -5.99 -9.01 -23.85
CA ALA A 90 -7.28 -9.59 -23.42
C ALA A 90 -7.48 -9.48 -21.90
N ARG A 91 -6.42 -9.28 -21.14
CA ARG A 91 -6.46 -9.11 -19.67
C ARG A 91 -6.58 -7.66 -19.23
N LEU A 92 -6.52 -6.69 -20.15
CA LEU A 92 -6.66 -5.28 -19.79
C LEU A 92 -7.98 -4.94 -19.10
N PRO A 93 -9.14 -5.50 -19.50
CA PRO A 93 -10.38 -5.24 -18.77
C PRO A 93 -10.32 -5.67 -17.31
N LEU A 94 -9.66 -6.79 -17.00
CA LEU A 94 -9.49 -7.23 -15.62
C LEU A 94 -8.55 -6.30 -14.86
N ALA A 95 -7.47 -5.86 -15.49
CA ALA A 95 -6.55 -4.88 -14.89
C ALA A 95 -7.29 -3.58 -14.59
N ALA A 96 -8.07 -3.08 -15.54
CA ALA A 96 -8.85 -1.86 -15.34
C ALA A 96 -9.85 -2.02 -14.20
N PHE A 97 -10.54 -3.16 -14.11
CA PHE A 97 -11.46 -3.43 -13.00
C PHE A 97 -10.74 -3.38 -11.66
N TYR A 98 -9.62 -4.10 -11.54
CA TYR A 98 -8.86 -4.13 -10.29
C TYR A 98 -8.39 -2.74 -9.88
N ILE A 99 -7.80 -2.01 -10.80
CA ILE A 99 -7.19 -0.70 -10.52
C ILE A 99 -8.25 0.35 -10.20
N THR A 100 -9.42 0.29 -10.84
CA THR A 100 -10.48 1.27 -10.61
C THR A 100 -11.38 0.92 -9.42
N ARG A 101 -11.54 -0.37 -9.09
CA ARG A 101 -12.51 -0.81 -8.08
C ARG A 101 -11.87 -1.30 -6.79
N LEU A 102 -10.72 -1.96 -6.86
CA LEU A 102 -10.10 -2.57 -5.69
C LEU A 102 -8.90 -1.78 -5.16
N LEU A 103 -8.05 -1.28 -6.06
CA LEU A 103 -6.88 -0.51 -5.66
C LEU A 103 -7.20 0.67 -4.74
N PRO A 104 -8.28 1.46 -4.99
CA PRO A 104 -8.55 2.64 -4.15
C PRO A 104 -8.70 2.37 -2.67
N GLU A 105 -8.91 1.12 -2.25
CA GLU A 105 -8.94 0.75 -0.83
C GLU A 105 -7.63 1.09 -0.12
N TYR A 106 -6.54 1.31 -0.84
CA TYR A 106 -5.25 1.68 -0.22
C TYR A 106 -5.39 2.93 0.65
N ALA A 107 -6.21 3.89 0.26
CA ALA A 107 -6.29 5.18 0.96
C ALA A 107 -6.82 5.04 2.40
N PRO A 108 -7.98 4.41 2.67
CA PRO A 108 -8.40 4.20 4.04
C PRO A 108 -7.48 3.24 4.82
N LEU A 109 -6.88 2.25 4.14
CA LEU A 109 -5.94 1.34 4.80
C LEU A 109 -4.68 2.07 5.27
N LEU A 110 -4.14 2.97 4.45
CA LEU A 110 -2.96 3.75 4.84
C LEU A 110 -3.28 4.77 5.91
N ALA A 111 -4.51 5.31 5.93
CA ALA A 111 -4.95 6.15 7.03
C ALA A 111 -4.94 5.39 8.35
N GLN A 112 -5.44 4.15 8.37
CA GLN A 112 -5.40 3.29 9.54
C GLN A 112 -3.96 2.99 9.98
N THR A 113 -3.07 2.77 9.03
CA THR A 113 -1.65 2.55 9.30
C THR A 113 -1.04 3.71 10.07
N ARG A 114 -1.38 4.95 9.69
CA ARG A 114 -0.84 6.15 10.32
C ARG A 114 -1.41 6.43 11.71
N GLU A 115 -2.61 5.94 12.01
CA GLU A 115 -3.19 6.09 13.34
C GLU A 115 -2.34 5.40 14.41
N GLY A 116 -1.68 4.29 14.05
CA GLY A 116 -0.85 3.54 14.97
C GLY A 116 -1.65 3.04 16.16
N ALA A 117 -1.02 3.01 17.35
CA ALA A 117 -1.64 2.53 18.59
C ALA A 117 -2.35 3.63 19.39
N ALA A 118 -2.20 4.89 18.99
CA ALA A 118 -2.70 6.02 19.80
C ALA A 118 -4.21 5.94 20.04
N GLY A 119 -4.98 5.62 19.01
CA GLY A 119 -6.43 5.48 19.13
C GLY A 119 -6.84 4.33 20.06
N LEU A 120 -6.07 3.25 20.04
CA LEU A 120 -6.33 2.10 20.92
C LEU A 120 -6.08 2.45 22.39
N TYR A 121 -4.99 3.14 22.69
CA TYR A 121 -4.66 3.53 24.07
C TYR A 121 -5.59 4.60 24.61
N ALA A 122 -6.31 5.33 23.76
CA ALA A 122 -7.32 6.28 24.18
C ALA A 122 -8.60 5.60 24.66
N LEU A 123 -8.79 4.31 24.38
CA LEU A 123 -9.96 3.55 24.85
C LEU A 123 -9.72 3.07 26.28
N THR A 124 -10.38 3.73 27.23
CA THR A 124 -10.33 3.35 28.63
C THR A 124 -11.66 2.70 29.04
N PRO A 125 -11.70 1.94 30.15
CA PRO A 125 -12.97 1.39 30.64
C PRO A 125 -14.03 2.47 30.83
N GLU A 126 -13.65 3.64 31.34
CA GLU A 126 -14.56 4.76 31.53
C GLU A 126 -15.12 5.27 30.20
N ALA A 127 -14.28 5.41 29.19
CA ALA A 127 -14.71 5.85 27.87
C ALA A 127 -15.69 4.86 27.22
N LEU A 128 -15.48 3.57 27.44
CA LEU A 128 -16.36 2.52 26.88
C LEU A 128 -17.72 2.46 27.59
N LEU A 129 -17.77 2.90 28.85
CA LEU A 129 -19.00 2.88 29.68
C LEU A 129 -19.80 4.18 29.58
N ALA A 130 -19.22 5.20 29.00
CA ALA A 130 -19.86 6.52 28.89
C ALA A 130 -21.03 6.59 27.90
#